data_d84b45f5420e1780d91395e537f1b552
#
_entry.id   d84b45f5420e1780d91395e537f1b552
#
_cell.length_a   1.000
_cell.length_b   1.000
_cell.length_c   1.000
_cell.angle_alpha   90.00
_cell.angle_beta   90.00
_cell.angle_gamma   90.00
#
_symmetry.space_group_name_H-M   'P 1'
#
loop_
_entity.id
_entity.type
_entity.pdbx_description
1 polymer ?
#
loop_
_entity_poly.entity_id
_entity_poly.type
_entity_poly.pdbx_seq_one_letter_code
_entity_poly.pdbx_strand_id
1 'polypeptide(L)'
;MLTGELRNKIDRLWETFWTGGITNPLDVVEQMTYLMFIHDLDETDNLRAKESAMLGLPYESIFTGEVRIGERMVAGEQLKWSRFHDFPAGKMYTVVQEQVFPFIKGLHSDKDSAYAKYMGDAIFKIPTPLMLEKIVTAMDEIYAQMEQAHSADVRGDIYEYLLSKIATAGVNGQF
;
A
#
# COMPACT_ATOMS: atom_id res chain seq x y z
N MET A 1 -15.95 -10.98 -8.60
CA MET A 1 -15.66 -12.18 -7.80
C MET A 1 -14.20 -12.58 -7.96
N LEU A 2 -13.53 -12.89 -6.87
CA LEU A 2 -12.15 -13.27 -6.93
C LEU A 2 -11.96 -14.68 -7.47
N THR A 3 -10.91 -14.86 -8.29
CA THR A 3 -10.53 -16.22 -8.72
C THR A 3 -9.95 -16.97 -7.52
N GLY A 4 -9.95 -18.31 -7.58
CA GLY A 4 -9.35 -19.10 -6.51
C GLY A 4 -7.88 -18.83 -6.30
N GLU A 5 -7.15 -18.55 -7.38
CA GLU A 5 -5.73 -18.25 -7.32
C GLU A 5 -5.46 -16.91 -6.60
N LEU A 6 -6.23 -15.90 -6.93
CA LEU A 6 -6.08 -14.59 -6.30
C LEU A 6 -6.46 -14.65 -4.82
N ARG A 7 -7.53 -15.36 -4.52
CA ARG A 7 -7.95 -15.57 -3.12
C ARG A 7 -6.85 -16.27 -2.32
N ASN A 8 -6.21 -17.27 -2.89
CA ASN A 8 -5.12 -18.00 -2.22
C ASN A 8 -3.91 -17.07 -1.95
N LYS A 9 -3.62 -16.17 -2.88
CA LYS A 9 -2.52 -15.21 -2.69
C LYS A 9 -2.84 -14.24 -1.55
N ILE A 10 -4.08 -13.79 -1.47
CA ILE A 10 -4.53 -12.91 -0.39
C ILE A 10 -4.49 -13.63 0.94
N ASP A 11 -4.91 -14.89 0.97
CA ASP A 11 -4.87 -15.70 2.20
C ASP A 11 -3.44 -15.88 2.70
N ARG A 12 -2.49 -16.10 1.80
CA ARG A 12 -1.07 -16.22 2.18
C ARG A 12 -0.51 -14.91 2.68
N LEU A 13 -0.93 -13.80 2.10
CA LEU A 13 -0.52 -12.48 2.57
C LEU A 13 -1.07 -12.23 3.98
N TRP A 14 -2.34 -12.54 4.20
CA TRP A 14 -2.95 -12.44 5.52
C TRP A 14 -2.16 -13.26 6.54
N GLU A 15 -1.81 -14.49 6.19
CA GLU A 15 -1.05 -15.37 7.06
C GLU A 15 0.35 -14.83 7.34
N THR A 16 0.97 -14.16 6.37
CA THR A 16 2.28 -13.52 6.57
C THR A 16 2.21 -12.47 7.68
N PHE A 17 1.14 -11.68 7.69
CA PHE A 17 0.92 -10.72 8.77
C PHE A 17 0.73 -11.42 10.10
N TRP A 18 -0.12 -12.44 10.11
CA TRP A 18 -0.47 -13.17 11.31
C TRP A 18 0.74 -13.84 11.94
N THR A 19 1.49 -14.60 11.16
CA THR A 19 2.68 -15.31 11.64
C THR A 19 3.82 -14.36 11.97
N GLY A 20 3.80 -13.17 11.43
CA GLY A 20 4.80 -12.13 11.73
C GLY A 20 4.54 -11.34 13.00
N GLY A 21 3.43 -11.62 13.68
CA GLY A 21 3.12 -10.98 14.95
C GLY A 21 1.98 -9.97 14.94
N ILE A 22 1.41 -9.65 13.78
CA ILE A 22 0.25 -8.78 13.72
C ILE A 22 -1.00 -9.66 13.76
N THR A 23 -1.52 -9.86 14.94
CA THR A 23 -2.62 -10.80 15.16
C THR A 23 -3.99 -10.16 15.32
N ASN A 24 -4.06 -8.84 15.38
CA ASN A 24 -5.34 -8.15 15.37
C ASN A 24 -5.82 -8.01 13.92
N PRO A 25 -6.97 -8.61 13.54
CA PRO A 25 -7.45 -8.53 12.16
C PRO A 25 -7.63 -7.11 11.64
N LEU A 26 -8.03 -6.17 12.50
CA LEU A 26 -8.17 -4.77 12.10
C LEU A 26 -6.82 -4.18 11.71
N ASP A 27 -5.77 -4.49 12.47
CA ASP A 27 -4.44 -4.01 12.16
C ASP A 27 -3.93 -4.56 10.83
N VAL A 28 -4.24 -5.83 10.54
CA VAL A 28 -3.86 -6.44 9.25
C VAL A 28 -4.51 -5.69 8.09
N VAL A 29 -5.82 -5.46 8.17
CA VAL A 29 -6.54 -4.76 7.10
C VAL A 29 -6.05 -3.33 6.96
N GLU A 30 -5.79 -2.64 8.06
CA GLU A 30 -5.27 -1.28 8.01
C GLU A 30 -3.90 -1.22 7.33
N GLN A 31 -2.98 -2.11 7.72
CA GLN A 31 -1.66 -2.13 7.09
C GLN A 31 -1.75 -2.44 5.60
N MET A 32 -2.58 -3.40 5.21
CA MET A 32 -2.78 -3.71 3.80
C MET A 32 -3.38 -2.53 3.05
N THR A 33 -4.35 -1.84 3.65
CA THR A 33 -4.98 -0.67 3.02
C THR A 33 -3.98 0.46 2.81
N TYR A 34 -3.14 0.75 3.78
CA TYR A 34 -2.12 1.77 3.65
C TYR A 34 -1.12 1.42 2.54
N LEU A 35 -0.70 0.17 2.48
CA LEU A 35 0.24 -0.27 1.44
C LEU A 35 -0.40 -0.24 0.05
N MET A 36 -1.68 -0.60 -0.06
CA MET A 36 -2.42 -0.50 -1.32
C MET A 36 -2.51 0.96 -1.77
N PHE A 37 -2.75 1.86 -0.85
CA PHE A 37 -2.79 3.30 -1.16
C PHE A 37 -1.44 3.78 -1.69
N ILE A 38 -0.36 3.38 -1.05
CA ILE A 38 1.01 3.75 -1.47
C ILE A 38 1.29 3.24 -2.88
N HIS A 39 0.92 2.00 -3.16
CA HIS A 39 1.06 1.42 -4.49
C HIS A 39 0.25 2.19 -5.53
N ASP A 40 -1.01 2.47 -5.21
CA ASP A 40 -1.93 3.14 -6.12
C ASP A 40 -1.52 4.58 -6.40
N LEU A 41 -0.94 5.23 -5.42
CA LEU A 41 -0.47 6.61 -5.56
C LEU A 41 0.62 6.69 -6.63
N ASP A 42 1.57 5.77 -6.61
CA ASP A 42 2.62 5.67 -7.61
C ASP A 42 2.04 5.33 -8.98
N GLU A 43 1.16 4.35 -9.05
CA GLU A 43 0.53 3.91 -10.30
C GLU A 43 -0.27 5.04 -10.93
N THR A 44 -1.07 5.77 -10.13
CA THR A 44 -1.87 6.90 -10.61
C THR A 44 -0.99 8.03 -11.12
N ASP A 45 0.10 8.31 -10.39
CA ASP A 45 1.03 9.35 -10.80
C ASP A 45 1.68 9.02 -12.14
N ASN A 46 2.13 7.78 -12.33
CA ASN A 46 2.72 7.34 -13.58
C ASN A 46 1.71 7.42 -14.73
N LEU A 47 0.46 7.06 -14.48
CA LEU A 47 -0.60 7.13 -15.48
C LEU A 47 -0.88 8.56 -15.90
N ARG A 48 -0.98 9.48 -14.95
CA ARG A 48 -1.21 10.91 -15.23
C ARG A 48 -0.04 11.53 -16.00
N ALA A 49 1.18 11.15 -15.65
CA ALA A 49 2.37 11.63 -16.36
C ALA A 49 2.33 11.19 -17.82
N LYS A 50 1.94 9.93 -18.06
CA LYS A 50 1.84 9.36 -19.39
C LYS A 50 0.76 10.04 -20.22
N GLU A 51 -0.41 10.26 -19.63
CA GLU A 51 -1.53 10.94 -20.30
C GLU A 51 -1.16 12.37 -20.68
N SER A 52 -0.52 13.09 -19.77
CA SER A 52 -0.08 14.46 -20.01
C SER A 52 0.95 14.52 -21.14
N ALA A 53 1.88 13.57 -21.16
CA ALA A 53 2.88 13.49 -22.23
C ALA A 53 2.22 13.26 -23.59
N MET A 54 1.19 12.40 -23.65
CA MET A 54 0.45 12.13 -24.88
C MET A 54 -0.31 13.36 -25.38
N LEU A 55 -0.74 14.22 -24.48
CA LEU A 55 -1.47 15.44 -24.81
C LEU A 55 -0.54 16.65 -25.02
N GLY A 56 0.76 16.47 -24.81
CA GLY A 56 1.72 17.56 -24.90
C GLY A 56 1.63 18.56 -23.77
N LEU A 57 1.05 18.18 -22.64
CA LEU A 57 0.87 19.05 -21.49
C LEU A 57 1.96 18.82 -20.46
N PRO A 58 2.38 19.87 -19.73
CA PRO A 58 3.34 19.67 -18.64
C PRO A 58 2.67 18.95 -17.46
N TYR A 59 3.41 18.11 -16.78
CA TYR A 59 2.93 17.43 -15.60
C TYR A 59 3.99 17.45 -14.51
N GLU A 60 3.60 17.86 -13.31
CA GLU A 60 4.49 17.83 -12.17
C GLU A 60 4.05 16.72 -11.23
N SER A 61 4.91 15.71 -11.10
CA SER A 61 4.67 14.58 -10.20
C SER A 61 4.81 15.03 -8.76
N ILE A 62 4.00 14.44 -7.86
CA ILE A 62 4.15 14.65 -6.42
C ILE A 62 5.48 14.11 -5.89
N PHE A 63 6.16 13.28 -6.69
CA PHE A 63 7.45 12.69 -6.34
C PHE A 63 8.63 13.42 -6.97
N THR A 64 8.39 14.55 -7.64
CA THR A 64 9.46 15.27 -8.36
C THR A 64 10.47 15.89 -7.40
N GLY A 65 11.76 15.69 -7.71
CA GLY A 65 12.85 16.32 -6.99
C GLY A 65 12.95 15.86 -5.54
N GLU A 66 13.20 16.80 -4.66
CA GLU A 66 13.27 16.51 -3.24
C GLU A 66 11.96 16.83 -2.55
N VAL A 67 11.54 15.95 -1.67
CA VAL A 67 10.31 16.11 -0.90
C VAL A 67 10.67 16.32 0.56
N ARG A 68 9.97 17.24 1.21
CA ARG A 68 10.21 17.54 2.61
C ARG A 68 9.44 16.57 3.51
N ILE A 69 10.16 15.86 4.35
CA ILE A 69 9.58 14.96 5.35
C ILE A 69 10.04 15.45 6.73
N GLY A 70 9.14 16.15 7.44
CA GLY A 70 9.51 16.79 8.71
C GLY A 70 10.54 17.86 8.47
N GLU A 71 11.72 17.71 9.05
CA GLU A 71 12.82 18.65 8.88
C GLU A 71 13.84 18.21 7.83
N ARG A 72 13.61 17.05 7.21
CA ARG A 72 14.56 16.46 6.25
C ARG A 72 14.03 16.56 4.83
N MET A 73 14.97 16.69 3.88
CA MET A 73 14.65 16.60 2.47
C MET A 73 15.08 15.23 1.97
N VAL A 74 14.19 14.53 1.29
CA VAL A 74 14.48 13.19 0.74
C VAL A 74 14.17 13.17 -0.75
N ALA A 75 14.85 12.30 -1.48
CA ALA A 75 14.60 12.14 -2.90
C ALA A 75 13.20 11.55 -3.09
N GLY A 76 12.34 12.27 -3.81
CA GLY A 76 10.96 11.85 -4.04
C GLY A 76 10.86 10.49 -4.73
N GLU A 77 11.81 10.17 -5.60
CA GLU A 77 11.89 8.88 -6.27
C GLU A 77 11.83 7.70 -5.31
N GLN A 78 12.46 7.81 -4.14
CA GLN A 78 12.50 6.71 -3.17
C GLN A 78 11.16 6.43 -2.53
N LEU A 79 10.21 7.36 -2.64
CA LEU A 79 8.88 7.21 -2.05
C LEU A 79 7.95 6.40 -2.95
N LYS A 80 8.37 6.13 -4.18
CA LYS A 80 7.57 5.38 -5.14
C LYS A 80 7.68 3.88 -4.90
N TRP A 81 6.54 3.21 -4.91
CA TRP A 81 6.49 1.76 -4.76
C TRP A 81 7.39 1.06 -5.80
N SER A 82 7.32 1.51 -7.05
CA SER A 82 8.10 0.93 -8.15
C SER A 82 9.61 1.07 -7.95
N ARG A 83 10.01 1.95 -7.04
CA ARG A 83 11.43 2.12 -6.74
C ARG A 83 11.81 1.33 -5.48
N PHE A 84 11.10 1.53 -4.38
CA PHE A 84 11.53 0.91 -3.11
C PHE A 84 11.28 -0.60 -3.06
N HIS A 85 10.38 -1.14 -3.89
CA HIS A 85 10.15 -2.58 -3.89
C HIS A 85 11.38 -3.39 -4.30
N ASP A 86 12.35 -2.75 -4.95
CA ASP A 86 13.60 -3.39 -5.34
C ASP A 86 14.74 -3.16 -4.32
N PHE A 87 14.48 -2.41 -3.27
CA PHE A 87 15.50 -2.14 -2.27
C PHE A 87 15.78 -3.37 -1.40
N PRO A 88 17.01 -3.51 -0.87
CA PRO A 88 17.25 -4.52 0.16
C PRO A 88 16.33 -4.30 1.35
N ALA A 89 15.99 -5.38 2.05
CA ALA A 89 15.00 -5.36 3.13
C ALA A 89 15.23 -4.24 4.16
N GLY A 90 16.46 -4.06 4.61
CA GLY A 90 16.76 -3.03 5.62
C GLY A 90 16.53 -1.62 5.11
N LYS A 91 16.95 -1.35 3.88
CA LYS A 91 16.76 -0.03 3.26
C LYS A 91 15.27 0.21 2.99
N MET A 92 14.57 -0.79 2.46
CA MET A 92 13.13 -0.72 2.20
C MET A 92 12.40 -0.35 3.49
N TYR A 93 12.71 -1.04 4.58
CA TYR A 93 12.07 -0.83 5.87
C TYR A 93 12.27 0.61 6.35
N THR A 94 13.49 1.10 6.32
CA THR A 94 13.80 2.46 6.75
C THR A 94 13.06 3.49 5.89
N VAL A 95 13.08 3.32 4.57
CA VAL A 95 12.41 4.25 3.66
C VAL A 95 10.89 4.24 3.88
N VAL A 96 10.28 3.06 3.99
CA VAL A 96 8.83 2.98 4.18
C VAL A 96 8.41 3.55 5.53
N GLN A 97 9.11 3.18 6.59
CA GLN A 97 8.76 3.62 7.94
C GLN A 97 9.02 5.11 8.17
N GLU A 98 10.19 5.59 7.75
CA GLU A 98 10.63 6.94 8.08
C GLU A 98 10.32 8.00 7.02
N GLN A 99 10.01 7.60 5.81
CA GLN A 99 9.77 8.53 4.72
C GLN A 99 8.42 8.37 4.05
N VAL A 100 8.07 7.15 3.63
CA VAL A 100 6.82 6.93 2.89
C VAL A 100 5.58 7.16 3.75
N PHE A 101 5.53 6.58 4.94
CA PHE A 101 4.37 6.77 5.83
C PHE A 101 4.21 8.23 6.26
N PRO A 102 5.27 8.94 6.70
CA PRO A 102 5.12 10.37 6.95
C PRO A 102 4.68 11.17 5.73
N PHE A 103 5.14 10.79 4.53
CA PHE A 103 4.74 11.44 3.29
C PHE A 103 3.23 11.30 3.05
N ILE A 104 2.67 10.09 3.14
CA ILE A 104 1.25 9.90 2.90
C ILE A 104 0.39 10.58 3.97
N LYS A 105 0.89 10.67 5.18
CA LYS A 105 0.18 11.37 6.26
C LYS A 105 0.06 12.87 5.99
N GLY A 106 1.03 13.43 5.28
CA GLY A 106 1.03 14.86 4.96
C GLY A 106 0.29 15.25 3.68
N LEU A 107 -0.06 14.28 2.84
CA LEU A 107 -0.61 14.56 1.52
C LEU A 107 -2.01 15.19 1.53
N HIS A 108 -2.75 15.09 2.62
CA HIS A 108 -4.13 15.55 2.61
C HIS A 108 -4.42 16.58 3.67
N SER A 109 -3.45 17.30 4.09
CA SER A 109 -3.63 18.39 5.05
C SER A 109 -4.65 19.42 4.57
N ASP A 110 -4.88 19.51 3.27
CA ASP A 110 -5.77 20.48 2.68
C ASP A 110 -7.13 19.92 2.24
N LYS A 111 -7.43 18.68 2.55
CA LYS A 111 -8.68 18.05 2.08
C LYS A 111 -9.50 17.48 3.24
N ASP A 112 -10.80 17.79 3.24
CA ASP A 112 -11.72 17.35 4.27
C ASP A 112 -12.45 16.05 3.93
N SER A 113 -11.83 15.11 3.25
CA SER A 113 -12.47 13.83 2.97
C SER A 113 -12.24 12.84 4.12
N ALA A 114 -13.15 11.90 4.30
CA ALA A 114 -12.97 10.83 5.28
C ALA A 114 -11.74 10.00 4.96
N TYR A 115 -11.45 9.82 3.67
CA TYR A 115 -10.27 9.09 3.20
C TYR A 115 -8.97 9.80 3.60
N ALA A 116 -8.94 11.13 3.45
CA ALA A 116 -7.79 11.93 3.84
C ALA A 116 -7.53 11.82 5.34
N LYS A 117 -8.59 11.85 6.14
CA LYS A 117 -8.48 11.70 7.60
C LYS A 117 -7.94 10.32 7.96
N TYR A 118 -8.43 9.29 7.28
CA TYR A 118 -7.99 7.93 7.51
C TYR A 118 -6.48 7.78 7.25
N MET A 119 -6.01 8.33 6.13
CA MET A 119 -4.59 8.26 5.79
C MET A 119 -3.73 9.15 6.69
N GLY A 120 -4.30 10.24 7.20
CA GLY A 120 -3.61 11.11 8.15
C GLY A 120 -3.29 10.42 9.47
N ASP A 121 -4.06 9.39 9.82
CA ASP A 121 -3.86 8.62 11.04
C ASP A 121 -3.04 7.34 10.83
N ALA A 122 -2.49 7.15 9.63
CA ALA A 122 -1.75 5.94 9.29
C ALA A 122 -0.55 5.73 10.21
N ILE A 123 -0.45 4.54 10.77
CA ILE A 123 0.67 4.14 11.62
C ILE A 123 1.29 2.87 11.04
N PHE A 124 2.60 2.89 10.87
CA PHE A 124 3.33 1.74 10.37
C PHE A 124 3.58 0.75 11.51
N LYS A 125 3.02 -0.45 11.40
CA LYS A 125 3.10 -1.47 12.47
C LYS A 125 3.86 -2.73 12.10
N ILE A 126 4.41 -2.82 10.91
CA ILE A 126 5.14 -4.01 10.50
C ILE A 126 6.46 -4.09 11.28
N PRO A 127 6.69 -5.16 12.05
CA PRO A 127 7.77 -5.16 13.03
C PRO A 127 9.19 -5.41 12.53
N THR A 128 9.36 -6.03 11.36
CA THR A 128 10.70 -6.36 10.88
C THR A 128 10.90 -6.08 9.39
N PRO A 129 12.14 -5.76 8.97
CA PRO A 129 12.44 -5.57 7.56
C PRO A 129 12.11 -6.77 6.68
N LEU A 130 12.40 -7.97 7.16
CA LEU A 130 12.16 -9.18 6.39
C LEU A 130 10.66 -9.41 6.16
N MET A 131 9.85 -9.11 7.16
CA MET A 131 8.40 -9.20 7.04
C MET A 131 7.87 -8.22 6.00
N LEU A 132 8.35 -6.98 6.02
CA LEU A 132 7.95 -5.98 5.02
C LEU A 132 8.32 -6.43 3.61
N GLU A 133 9.52 -6.96 3.43
CA GLU A 133 9.96 -7.45 2.12
C GLU A 133 9.03 -8.55 1.60
N LYS A 134 8.65 -9.50 2.46
CA LYS A 134 7.73 -10.57 2.09
C LYS A 134 6.35 -10.02 1.70
N ILE A 135 5.87 -9.04 2.46
CA ILE A 135 4.57 -8.42 2.19
C ILE A 135 4.59 -7.68 0.86
N VAL A 136 5.62 -6.88 0.61
CA VAL A 136 5.74 -6.12 -0.64
C VAL A 136 5.82 -7.06 -1.83
N THR A 137 6.61 -8.12 -1.74
CA THR A 137 6.72 -9.12 -2.80
C THR A 137 5.38 -9.79 -3.07
N ALA A 138 4.66 -10.17 -2.03
CA ALA A 138 3.34 -10.80 -2.16
C ALA A 138 2.33 -9.85 -2.79
N MET A 139 2.37 -8.58 -2.42
CA MET A 139 1.48 -7.58 -3.01
C MET A 139 1.78 -7.34 -4.49
N ASP A 140 3.06 -7.33 -4.88
CA ASP A 140 3.44 -7.23 -6.30
C ASP A 140 2.83 -8.38 -7.10
N GLU A 141 2.86 -9.60 -6.55
CA GLU A 141 2.26 -10.75 -7.21
C GLU A 141 0.74 -10.62 -7.34
N ILE A 142 0.09 -10.09 -6.31
CA ILE A 142 -1.36 -9.85 -6.32
C ILE A 142 -1.71 -8.82 -7.40
N TYR A 143 -0.96 -7.72 -7.47
CA TYR A 143 -1.21 -6.69 -8.48
C TYR A 143 -0.98 -7.19 -9.90
N ALA A 144 0.05 -8.01 -10.11
CA ALA A 144 0.29 -8.63 -11.42
C ALA A 144 -0.88 -9.52 -11.82
N GLN A 145 -1.42 -10.27 -10.88
CA GLN A 145 -2.58 -11.12 -11.11
C GLN A 145 -3.83 -10.30 -11.43
N MET A 146 -4.01 -9.17 -10.77
CA MET A 146 -5.13 -8.27 -11.01
C MET A 146 -5.11 -7.72 -12.44
N GLU A 147 -3.94 -7.36 -12.95
CA GLU A 147 -3.81 -6.88 -14.31
C GLU A 147 -4.22 -7.95 -15.32
N GLN A 148 -3.85 -9.21 -15.05
CA GLN A 148 -4.21 -10.31 -15.93
C GLN A 148 -5.70 -10.61 -15.93
N ALA A 149 -6.36 -10.38 -14.81
CA ALA A 149 -7.78 -10.68 -14.66
C ALA A 149 -8.70 -9.76 -15.44
N HIS A 150 -8.25 -8.56 -15.81
CA HIS A 150 -9.02 -7.55 -16.55
C HIS A 150 -10.43 -7.31 -16.00
N SER A 151 -10.64 -7.56 -14.72
CA SER A 151 -11.93 -7.37 -14.08
C SER A 151 -12.09 -5.91 -13.66
N ALA A 152 -13.28 -5.36 -13.91
CA ALA A 152 -13.54 -3.95 -13.63
C ALA A 152 -13.49 -3.57 -12.15
N ASP A 153 -13.71 -4.52 -11.24
CA ASP A 153 -13.80 -4.21 -9.83
C ASP A 153 -13.07 -5.20 -8.92
N VAL A 154 -11.91 -5.64 -9.38
CA VAL A 154 -11.10 -6.59 -8.61
C VAL A 154 -10.67 -6.00 -7.28
N ARG A 155 -10.34 -4.70 -7.26
CA ARG A 155 -9.91 -4.03 -6.03
C ARG A 155 -11.02 -4.02 -4.98
N GLY A 156 -12.25 -3.72 -5.40
CA GLY A 156 -13.42 -3.77 -4.53
C GLY A 156 -13.65 -5.18 -4.00
N ASP A 157 -13.51 -6.19 -4.85
CA ASP A 157 -13.66 -7.59 -4.46
C ASP A 157 -12.61 -8.01 -3.43
N ILE A 158 -11.38 -7.54 -3.57
CA ILE A 158 -10.31 -7.80 -2.60
C ILE A 158 -10.66 -7.18 -1.25
N TYR A 159 -11.13 -5.93 -1.26
CA TYR A 159 -11.50 -5.23 -0.04
C TYR A 159 -12.64 -5.94 0.68
N GLU A 160 -13.66 -6.38 -0.06
CA GLU A 160 -14.77 -7.14 0.52
C GLU A 160 -14.29 -8.45 1.13
N TYR A 161 -13.37 -9.12 0.45
CA TYR A 161 -12.81 -10.37 0.97
C TYR A 161 -12.04 -10.14 2.27
N LEU A 162 -11.28 -9.07 2.36
CA LEU A 162 -10.56 -8.71 3.58
C LEU A 162 -11.53 -8.39 4.72
N LEU A 163 -12.62 -7.68 4.43
CA LEU A 163 -13.63 -7.40 5.44
C LEU A 163 -14.30 -8.68 5.92
N SER A 164 -14.51 -9.66 5.04
CA SER A 164 -15.07 -10.94 5.44
C SER A 164 -14.16 -11.69 6.42
N LYS A 165 -12.85 -11.53 6.26
CA LYS A 165 -11.89 -12.13 7.19
C LYS A 165 -11.97 -11.51 8.59
N ILE A 166 -12.24 -10.21 8.67
CA ILE A 166 -12.44 -9.55 9.96
C ILE A 166 -13.67 -10.12 10.64
N ALA A 167 -14.77 -10.24 9.91
CA ALA A 167 -16.02 -10.76 10.45
C ALA A 167 -15.85 -12.18 10.98
N THR A 168 -15.16 -13.03 10.21
CA THR A 168 -14.88 -14.40 10.62
C THR A 168 -13.97 -14.45 11.85
N ALA A 169 -12.92 -13.67 11.86
CA ALA A 169 -12.01 -13.60 12.99
C ALA A 169 -12.71 -13.08 14.25
N GLY A 170 -13.59 -12.10 14.09
CA GLY A 170 -14.39 -11.58 15.20
C GLY A 170 -15.30 -12.61 15.83
N VAL A 171 -15.91 -13.44 14.99
CA VAL A 171 -16.77 -14.52 15.48
C VAL A 171 -15.95 -15.62 16.16
N ASN A 172 -14.80 -15.98 15.58
CA ASN A 172 -13.97 -17.04 16.11
C ASN A 172 -13.02 -16.57 17.22
N GLY A 173 -12.72 -15.30 17.27
CA GLY A 173 -11.79 -14.69 18.21
C GLY A 173 -12.44 -14.15 19.44
N GLN A 174 -13.69 -14.48 19.70
CA GLN A 174 -14.36 -13.90 20.77
C GLN A 174 -14.17 -14.53 22.01
N PHE A 175 -13.26 -14.70 22.22
CA PHE A 175 -13.07 -15.40 23.23
C PHE A 175 -12.14 -15.04 24.07
#